data_d7761644695a4e042e9e307f60ce9f63
#
_entry.id   d7761644695a4e042e9e307f60ce9f63
#
_cell.length_a   1.000
_cell.length_b   1.000
_cell.length_c   1.000
_cell.angle_alpha   90.00
_cell.angle_beta   90.00
_cell.angle_gamma   90.00
#
_symmetry.space_group_name_H-M   'P 1'
#
loop_
_entity.id
_entity.type
_entity.pdbx_description
1 polymer ?
#
loop_
_entity_poly.entity_id
_entity_poly.type
_entity_poly.pdbx_seq_one_letter_code
_entity_poly.pdbx_strand_id
1 'polypeptide(L)'
;MAQVGEQLQSTLGEQLRHSPAVRNAISAIVGEVTARSAQITGVRGPRSEALRQNYEQFMAQAADWRGRALLYPYIGSGLGRGPFVELMDGSVKLDMLTGIGVQFFGHSDPELVGCALEAATGNVVMQGHLTGNEDAHRFAETLVAEARKCSRLSHAFVCNSGAMANENALKVCFQKHAPTACRVIAFAHCFMGRSWAMAQIGDSAANRQGLPLNVLVDYMPFYDPAAARRMASGDVSGQTRYIDMCVWHLRQYVERYPSQHACFIFELVQGEGGFNTAPREFFRELMTVCRDAKIAVWDDEVQTFGRTPSLFAFEHMGLGQFVDVSCVGKLTQLCAALYTSDYNPKAGLLSATFLGSTDAARVGRRVLERMAGSDLYGQGGRIARHHERFRAGVADLVRRHPEWFPPVPEIDGFVGGLGGMMRFTPFGGKKDPILKLCKVLFDEGLIVFYAGHGPYHVRMLPPLGVLEESAWPTVFSLLEAGMTKCAAAQ
;
A
#
# COMPACT_ATOMS: atom_id res chain seq x y z
N MET A 1 41.66 -5.72 31.35
CA MET A 1 41.14 -7.10 31.33
C MET A 1 39.63 -7.15 31.13
N ALA A 2 38.81 -6.27 31.67
CA ALA A 2 37.37 -6.26 31.41
C ALA A 2 37.01 -5.99 29.95
N GLN A 3 37.63 -5.04 29.25
CA GLN A 3 37.40 -4.74 27.84
C GLN A 3 37.81 -5.88 26.87
N VAL A 4 38.80 -6.69 27.24
CA VAL A 4 39.24 -7.86 26.44
C VAL A 4 38.24 -9.02 26.61
N GLY A 5 37.59 -9.14 27.77
CA GLY A 5 36.57 -10.16 28.06
C GLY A 5 35.25 -9.91 27.32
N GLU A 6 34.84 -8.64 27.15
CA GLU A 6 33.66 -8.27 26.36
C GLU A 6 33.89 -8.47 24.85
N GLN A 7 35.09 -8.23 24.35
CA GLN A 7 35.45 -8.48 22.94
C GLN A 7 35.38 -9.96 22.53
N LEU A 8 35.56 -10.90 23.45
CA LEU A 8 35.46 -12.34 23.20
C LEU A 8 34.01 -12.86 23.19
N GLN A 9 33.00 -12.04 23.57
CA GLN A 9 31.59 -12.41 23.61
C GLN A 9 30.79 -11.88 22.43
N SER A 10 31.36 -11.09 21.53
CA SER A 10 30.70 -10.53 20.37
C SER A 10 31.36 -10.99 19.05
N THR A 11 30.54 -11.16 18.00
CA THR A 11 31.03 -11.50 16.66
C THR A 11 31.80 -10.31 16.04
N LEU A 12 32.69 -10.58 15.07
CA LEU A 12 33.38 -9.52 14.32
C LEU A 12 32.39 -8.57 13.63
N GLY A 13 31.26 -9.08 13.15
CA GLY A 13 30.19 -8.27 12.56
C GLY A 13 29.55 -7.32 13.57
N GLU A 14 29.32 -7.75 14.81
CA GLU A 14 28.83 -6.88 15.90
C GLU A 14 29.87 -5.83 16.29
N GLN A 15 31.14 -6.24 16.41
CA GLN A 15 32.24 -5.32 16.69
C GLN A 15 32.36 -4.25 15.60
N LEU A 16 32.21 -4.61 14.33
CA LEU A 16 32.22 -3.67 13.21
C LEU A 16 31.07 -2.67 13.34
N ARG A 17 29.85 -3.14 13.55
CA ARG A 17 28.66 -2.27 13.72
C ARG A 17 28.80 -1.30 14.89
N HIS A 18 29.49 -1.72 15.96
CA HIS A 18 29.71 -0.91 17.13
C HIS A 18 31.00 -0.07 17.08
N SER A 19 31.80 -0.22 16.03
CA SER A 19 33.02 0.55 15.84
C SER A 19 32.75 2.06 15.80
N PRO A 20 33.42 2.86 16.64
CA PRO A 20 33.29 4.33 16.59
C PRO A 20 33.61 4.91 15.20
N ALA A 21 34.58 4.35 14.50
CA ALA A 21 34.95 4.79 13.15
C ALA A 21 33.78 4.62 12.16
N VAL A 22 33.10 3.46 12.18
CA VAL A 22 31.94 3.18 11.30
C VAL A 22 30.77 4.09 11.67
N ARG A 23 30.44 4.22 12.95
CA ARG A 23 29.35 5.09 13.42
C ARG A 23 29.57 6.55 13.05
N ASN A 24 30.79 7.07 13.24
CA ASN A 24 31.13 8.44 12.88
C ASN A 24 31.04 8.67 11.37
N ALA A 25 31.48 7.71 10.55
CA ALA A 25 31.36 7.81 9.09
C ALA A 25 29.88 7.84 8.64
N ILE A 26 29.03 6.94 9.17
CA ILE A 26 27.58 6.94 8.91
C ILE A 26 26.95 8.28 9.34
N SER A 27 27.27 8.76 10.53
CA SER A 27 26.78 10.02 11.07
C SER A 27 27.15 11.21 10.18
N ALA A 28 28.39 11.24 9.65
CA ALA A 28 28.83 12.26 8.72
C ALA A 28 28.07 12.24 7.39
N ILE A 29 27.81 11.04 6.83
CA ILE A 29 27.03 10.89 5.59
C ILE A 29 25.58 11.35 5.85
N VAL A 30 24.93 10.90 6.90
CA VAL A 30 23.56 11.31 7.26
C VAL A 30 23.49 12.81 7.49
N GLY A 31 24.51 13.40 8.11
CA GLY A 31 24.64 14.86 8.32
C GLY A 31 24.66 15.62 6.98
N GLU A 32 25.45 15.17 6.00
CA GLU A 32 25.51 15.79 4.66
C GLU A 32 24.18 15.64 3.91
N VAL A 33 23.57 14.45 3.93
CA VAL A 33 22.24 14.23 3.34
C VAL A 33 21.22 15.19 3.95
N THR A 34 21.21 15.33 5.27
CA THR A 34 20.30 16.23 5.99
C THR A 34 20.54 17.69 5.61
N ALA A 35 21.80 18.13 5.54
CA ALA A 35 22.16 19.49 5.18
C ALA A 35 21.74 19.83 3.73
N ARG A 36 21.91 18.90 2.80
CA ARG A 36 21.44 19.08 1.41
C ARG A 36 19.92 19.05 1.31
N SER A 37 19.27 18.13 1.98
CA SER A 37 17.80 18.03 2.04
C SER A 37 17.16 19.30 2.61
N ALA A 38 17.81 19.98 3.55
CA ALA A 38 17.32 21.23 4.12
C ALA A 38 17.15 22.37 3.09
N GLN A 39 17.81 22.29 1.92
CA GLN A 39 17.65 23.23 0.82
C GLN A 39 16.33 23.01 0.05
N ILE A 40 15.63 21.90 0.29
CA ILE A 40 14.32 21.62 -0.29
C ILE A 40 13.26 22.18 0.64
N THR A 41 12.74 23.36 0.30
CA THR A 41 11.81 24.11 1.16
C THR A 41 10.38 24.17 0.64
N GLY A 42 10.12 23.73 -0.61
CA GLY A 42 8.81 23.80 -1.23
C GLY A 42 8.84 23.42 -2.71
N VAL A 43 7.69 23.46 -3.36
CA VAL A 43 7.55 23.19 -4.80
C VAL A 43 8.30 24.25 -5.61
N ARG A 44 9.02 23.79 -6.63
CA ARG A 44 9.69 24.66 -7.61
C ARG A 44 9.80 23.98 -8.98
N GLY A 45 9.94 24.78 -10.03
CA GLY A 45 10.24 24.33 -11.39
C GLY A 45 11.67 23.83 -11.56
N PRO A 46 12.06 23.45 -12.79
CA PRO A 46 13.42 23.04 -13.13
C PRO A 46 14.46 24.10 -12.71
N ARG A 47 15.60 23.63 -12.21
CA ARG A 47 16.63 24.52 -11.65
C ARG A 47 17.37 25.30 -12.72
N SER A 48 17.51 24.74 -13.94
CA SER A 48 18.07 25.39 -15.10
C SER A 48 17.56 24.76 -16.39
N GLU A 49 17.64 25.49 -17.49
CA GLU A 49 17.30 25.00 -18.83
C GLU A 49 18.17 23.78 -19.22
N ALA A 50 19.45 23.80 -18.88
CA ALA A 50 20.36 22.68 -19.16
C ALA A 50 19.94 21.41 -18.41
N LEU A 51 19.53 21.49 -17.14
CA LEU A 51 19.03 20.34 -16.39
C LEU A 51 17.70 19.84 -16.96
N ARG A 52 16.80 20.73 -17.39
CA ARG A 52 15.55 20.36 -18.05
C ARG A 52 15.80 19.56 -19.32
N GLN A 53 16.69 20.05 -20.20
CA GLN A 53 17.04 19.36 -21.44
C GLN A 53 17.70 18.01 -21.20
N ASN A 54 18.62 17.89 -20.24
CA ASN A 54 19.24 16.62 -19.86
C ASN A 54 18.17 15.61 -19.34
N TYR A 55 17.23 16.08 -18.55
CA TYR A 55 16.14 15.26 -18.05
C TYR A 55 15.25 14.75 -19.17
N GLU A 56 14.83 15.62 -20.11
CA GLU A 56 14.02 15.26 -21.27
C GLU A 56 14.74 14.23 -22.15
N GLN A 57 16.05 14.44 -22.39
CA GLN A 57 16.88 13.50 -23.13
C GLN A 57 16.95 12.14 -22.44
N PHE A 58 17.18 12.11 -21.11
CA PHE A 58 17.22 10.87 -20.34
C PHE A 58 15.88 10.16 -20.36
N MET A 59 14.78 10.89 -20.28
CA MET A 59 13.41 10.34 -20.38
C MET A 59 13.17 9.67 -21.74
N ALA A 60 13.65 10.29 -22.84
CA ALA A 60 13.55 9.71 -24.17
C ALA A 60 14.39 8.42 -24.29
N GLN A 61 15.62 8.42 -23.77
CA GLN A 61 16.47 7.22 -23.73
C GLN A 61 15.85 6.11 -22.88
N ALA A 62 15.29 6.44 -21.71
CA ALA A 62 14.62 5.47 -20.85
C ALA A 62 13.38 4.88 -21.53
N ALA A 63 12.67 5.67 -22.34
CA ALA A 63 11.56 5.16 -23.15
C ALA A 63 12.02 4.18 -24.21
N ASP A 64 13.16 4.45 -24.87
CA ASP A 64 13.76 3.56 -25.86
C ASP A 64 14.16 2.21 -25.22
N TRP A 65 14.96 2.23 -24.16
CA TRP A 65 15.38 1.00 -23.46
C TRP A 65 14.22 0.16 -22.92
N ARG A 66 13.12 0.79 -22.55
CA ARG A 66 11.91 0.10 -22.04
C ARG A 66 10.94 -0.33 -23.14
N GLY A 67 11.16 0.12 -24.37
CA GLY A 67 10.21 -0.05 -25.47
C GLY A 67 8.94 0.79 -25.35
N ARG A 68 8.83 1.68 -24.37
CA ARG A 68 7.71 2.61 -24.15
C ARG A 68 8.05 3.69 -23.13
N ALA A 69 7.38 4.85 -23.26
CA ALA A 69 7.50 5.93 -22.29
C ALA A 69 7.09 5.52 -20.88
N LEU A 70 7.63 6.20 -19.88
CA LEU A 70 7.14 6.11 -18.50
C LEU A 70 5.69 6.61 -18.45
N LEU A 71 4.86 5.92 -17.69
CA LEU A 71 3.48 6.36 -17.46
C LEU A 71 3.44 7.74 -16.76
N TYR A 72 4.39 7.96 -15.89
CA TYR A 72 4.57 9.18 -15.12
C TYR A 72 6.03 9.64 -15.30
N PRO A 73 6.28 10.90 -15.65
CA PRO A 73 7.63 11.40 -15.91
C PRO A 73 8.35 11.68 -14.58
N TYR A 74 8.53 10.64 -13.76
CA TYR A 74 9.15 10.74 -12.45
C TYR A 74 10.48 9.99 -12.45
N ILE A 75 11.58 10.76 -12.42
CA ILE A 75 12.92 10.24 -12.08
C ILE A 75 13.51 11.18 -11.03
N GLY A 76 13.64 10.68 -9.82
CA GLY A 76 14.20 11.44 -8.69
C GLY A 76 15.68 11.70 -8.85
N SER A 77 16.15 12.82 -8.29
CA SER A 77 17.60 13.14 -8.17
C SER A 77 18.29 12.23 -7.13
N GLY A 78 17.52 11.50 -6.33
CA GLY A 78 17.99 10.74 -5.17
C GLY A 78 17.85 11.51 -3.85
N LEU A 79 17.32 12.73 -3.88
CA LEU A 79 17.16 13.57 -2.69
C LEU A 79 15.72 14.07 -2.53
N GLY A 80 15.30 14.23 -1.28
CA GLY A 80 14.03 14.84 -0.92
C GLY A 80 14.03 15.32 0.53
N ARG A 81 12.91 15.83 1.00
CA ARG A 81 12.73 16.24 2.40
C ARG A 81 11.26 16.12 2.79
N GLY A 82 10.96 15.22 3.70
CA GLY A 82 9.58 14.99 4.14
C GLY A 82 8.67 14.68 2.95
N PRO A 83 7.60 15.46 2.70
CA PRO A 83 6.70 15.23 1.57
C PRO A 83 7.25 15.72 0.22
N PHE A 84 8.39 16.35 0.18
CA PHE A 84 8.97 16.92 -1.04
C PHE A 84 10.04 16.03 -1.65
N VAL A 85 9.99 15.85 -2.98
CA VAL A 85 11.00 15.12 -3.75
C VAL A 85 11.58 16.00 -4.83
N GLU A 86 12.90 15.96 -5.00
CA GLU A 86 13.60 16.60 -6.10
C GLU A 86 13.72 15.63 -7.28
N LEU A 87 13.41 16.10 -8.49
CA LEU A 87 13.61 15.35 -9.73
C LEU A 87 14.97 15.68 -10.36
N MET A 88 15.39 14.88 -11.36
CA MET A 88 16.69 15.05 -12.02
C MET A 88 16.89 16.41 -12.72
N ASP A 89 15.80 17.12 -13.04
CA ASP A 89 15.88 18.50 -13.58
C ASP A 89 16.02 19.57 -12.49
N GLY A 90 16.08 19.15 -11.23
CA GLY A 90 16.11 20.03 -10.06
C GLY A 90 14.75 20.62 -9.69
N SER A 91 13.67 20.26 -10.38
CA SER A 91 12.33 20.59 -9.91
C SER A 91 11.99 19.87 -8.62
N VAL A 92 11.17 20.49 -7.79
CA VAL A 92 10.68 19.88 -6.53
C VAL A 92 9.17 19.73 -6.58
N LYS A 93 8.71 18.56 -6.25
CA LYS A 93 7.28 18.21 -6.22
C LYS A 93 6.85 17.87 -4.79
N LEU A 94 5.61 18.20 -4.46
CA LEU A 94 4.92 17.74 -3.26
C LEU A 94 4.31 16.36 -3.55
N ASP A 95 4.85 15.32 -2.93
CA ASP A 95 4.47 13.94 -3.20
C ASP A 95 3.36 13.46 -2.25
N MET A 96 2.13 13.44 -2.76
CA MET A 96 0.96 12.94 -2.06
C MET A 96 0.59 11.50 -2.48
N LEU A 97 1.47 10.82 -3.24
CA LEU A 97 1.30 9.44 -3.67
C LEU A 97 2.34 8.48 -3.07
N THR A 98 3.56 8.96 -2.83
CA THR A 98 4.66 8.24 -2.17
C THR A 98 5.01 6.88 -2.79
N GLY A 99 5.03 6.81 -4.14
CA GLY A 99 5.27 5.57 -4.85
C GLY A 99 4.15 4.53 -4.67
N ILE A 100 2.91 5.00 -4.58
CA ILE A 100 1.72 4.20 -4.22
C ILE A 100 1.83 3.65 -2.78
N GLY A 101 2.16 4.55 -1.84
CA GLY A 101 2.12 4.27 -0.42
C GLY A 101 3.40 3.66 0.17
N VAL A 102 4.54 3.74 -0.51
CA VAL A 102 5.81 3.17 -0.02
C VAL A 102 6.52 4.10 0.97
N GLN A 103 6.61 5.42 0.67
CA GLN A 103 7.40 6.39 1.44
C GLN A 103 6.58 7.00 2.58
N PHE A 104 6.22 6.20 3.58
CA PHE A 104 5.37 6.65 4.69
C PHE A 104 6.01 7.77 5.54
N PHE A 105 7.32 7.70 5.77
CA PHE A 105 8.10 8.73 6.45
C PHE A 105 8.75 9.73 5.47
N GLY A 106 8.22 9.83 4.25
CA GLY A 106 8.67 10.77 3.23
C GLY A 106 10.02 10.41 2.62
N HIS A 107 10.67 11.44 2.07
CA HIS A 107 11.90 11.30 1.30
C HIS A 107 13.12 11.71 2.13
N SER A 108 14.23 10.99 1.97
CA SER A 108 15.51 11.22 2.66
C SER A 108 15.40 11.35 4.17
N ASP A 109 14.55 10.52 4.80
CA ASP A 109 14.44 10.46 6.27
C ASP A 109 15.82 10.07 6.85
N PRO A 110 16.42 10.90 7.73
CA PRO A 110 17.79 10.70 8.20
C PRO A 110 17.99 9.39 8.95
N GLU A 111 16.97 8.97 9.69
CA GLU A 111 17.03 7.74 10.47
C GLU A 111 16.98 6.51 9.57
N LEU A 112 16.09 6.51 8.56
CA LEU A 112 15.99 5.40 7.61
C LEU A 112 17.21 5.31 6.71
N VAL A 113 17.79 6.46 6.31
CA VAL A 113 19.09 6.52 5.61
C VAL A 113 20.19 5.91 6.47
N GLY A 114 20.24 6.28 7.76
CA GLY A 114 21.19 5.70 8.72
C GLY A 114 21.06 4.19 8.82
N CYS A 115 19.83 3.67 8.97
CA CYS A 115 19.55 2.23 9.02
C CYS A 115 20.01 1.49 7.75
N ALA A 116 19.82 2.07 6.57
CA ALA A 116 20.27 1.48 5.31
C ALA A 116 21.81 1.44 5.24
N LEU A 117 22.49 2.51 5.62
CA LEU A 117 23.96 2.58 5.68
C LEU A 117 24.54 1.57 6.69
N GLU A 118 23.93 1.44 7.86
CA GLU A 118 24.33 0.41 8.84
C GLU A 118 24.18 -1.00 8.24
N ALA A 119 23.09 -1.28 7.56
CA ALA A 119 22.90 -2.56 6.87
C ALA A 119 23.99 -2.81 5.82
N ALA A 120 24.41 -1.77 5.09
CA ALA A 120 25.43 -1.84 4.06
C ALA A 120 26.84 -2.13 4.61
N THR A 121 27.09 -2.00 5.92
CA THR A 121 28.36 -2.40 6.53
C THR A 121 28.47 -3.88 6.82
N GLY A 122 27.38 -4.62 6.67
CA GLY A 122 27.32 -6.07 6.87
C GLY A 122 27.41 -6.87 5.58
N ASN A 123 27.14 -8.16 5.66
CA ASN A 123 26.96 -9.01 4.47
C ASN A 123 25.60 -8.74 3.82
N VAL A 124 25.60 -7.90 2.82
CA VAL A 124 24.45 -7.11 2.40
C VAL A 124 23.59 -7.79 1.38
N VAL A 125 24.12 -8.74 0.65
CA VAL A 125 23.65 -8.79 -0.74
C VAL A 125 22.29 -9.41 -0.89
N MET A 126 22.02 -10.54 -0.32
CA MET A 126 20.72 -11.21 -0.49
C MET A 126 20.31 -11.99 0.74
N GLN A 127 19.09 -11.75 1.17
CA GLN A 127 18.40 -12.63 2.11
C GLN A 127 17.72 -13.72 1.31
N GLY A 128 18.06 -14.96 1.58
CA GLY A 128 17.45 -16.12 0.95
C GLY A 128 17.18 -17.22 1.97
N HIS A 129 16.58 -18.31 1.52
CA HIS A 129 16.30 -19.45 2.41
C HIS A 129 17.57 -20.12 2.95
N LEU A 130 18.66 -20.10 2.15
CA LEU A 130 19.96 -20.71 2.54
C LEU A 130 20.97 -19.70 3.11
N THR A 131 20.76 -18.42 2.87
CA THR A 131 21.66 -17.34 3.28
C THR A 131 20.86 -16.23 3.93
N GLY A 132 20.37 -16.49 5.13
CA GLY A 132 19.66 -15.52 5.95
C GLY A 132 20.61 -14.77 6.89
N ASN A 133 20.21 -13.57 7.28
CA ASN A 133 20.82 -12.83 8.39
C ASN A 133 19.78 -12.43 9.44
N GLU A 134 20.26 -11.86 10.53
CA GLU A 134 19.44 -11.46 11.67
C GLU A 134 18.35 -10.44 11.30
N ASP A 135 18.61 -9.50 10.39
CA ASP A 135 17.70 -8.40 10.09
C ASP A 135 16.34 -8.89 9.53
N ALA A 136 16.34 -9.90 8.64
CA ALA A 136 15.11 -10.49 8.12
C ALA A 136 14.29 -11.18 9.19
N HIS A 137 14.96 -11.90 10.11
CA HIS A 137 14.29 -12.57 11.24
C HIS A 137 13.74 -11.56 12.25
N ARG A 138 14.48 -10.50 12.56
CA ARG A 138 14.02 -9.41 13.46
C ARG A 138 12.86 -8.62 12.87
N PHE A 139 12.85 -8.39 11.54
CA PHE A 139 11.69 -7.82 10.85
C PHE A 139 10.46 -8.72 11.03
N ALA A 140 10.59 -10.02 10.75
CA ALA A 140 9.49 -10.98 10.91
C ALA A 140 9.00 -11.07 12.37
N GLU A 141 9.92 -11.09 13.35
CA GLU A 141 9.60 -11.07 14.78
C GLU A 141 8.76 -9.84 15.16
N THR A 142 9.20 -8.64 14.74
CA THR A 142 8.49 -7.39 15.03
C THR A 142 7.10 -7.40 14.39
N LEU A 143 6.98 -7.81 13.13
CA LEU A 143 5.71 -7.86 12.42
C LEU A 143 4.74 -8.85 13.05
N VAL A 144 5.19 -10.06 13.39
CA VAL A 144 4.37 -11.09 14.05
C VAL A 144 3.96 -10.64 15.46
N ALA A 145 4.85 -9.95 16.20
CA ALA A 145 4.51 -9.42 17.52
C ALA A 145 3.34 -8.41 17.43
N GLU A 146 3.35 -7.52 16.43
CA GLU A 146 2.24 -6.59 16.21
C GLU A 146 0.94 -7.32 15.78
N ALA A 147 1.03 -8.26 14.85
CA ALA A 147 -0.14 -9.01 14.38
C ALA A 147 -0.83 -9.82 15.50
N ARG A 148 -0.06 -10.39 16.42
CA ARG A 148 -0.58 -11.17 17.56
C ARG A 148 -1.40 -10.35 18.55
N LYS A 149 -1.22 -9.03 18.60
CA LYS A 149 -2.01 -8.16 19.50
C LYS A 149 -3.49 -8.12 19.12
N CYS A 150 -3.82 -8.33 17.86
CA CYS A 150 -5.16 -8.10 17.32
C CYS A 150 -5.70 -9.26 16.47
N SER A 151 -4.94 -10.35 16.28
CA SER A 151 -5.32 -11.48 15.42
C SER A 151 -4.75 -12.82 15.93
N ARG A 152 -5.05 -13.90 15.20
CA ARG A 152 -4.47 -15.24 15.40
C ARG A 152 -3.21 -15.50 14.56
N LEU A 153 -2.79 -14.52 13.76
CA LEU A 153 -1.60 -14.63 12.91
C LEU A 153 -0.36 -14.80 13.79
N SER A 154 0.42 -15.84 13.54
CA SER A 154 1.51 -16.25 14.43
C SER A 154 2.83 -16.58 13.74
N HIS A 155 2.82 -16.61 12.40
CA HIS A 155 3.97 -16.90 11.56
C HIS A 155 4.07 -15.88 10.42
N ALA A 156 5.29 -15.68 9.89
CA ALA A 156 5.54 -14.83 8.74
C ALA A 156 6.58 -15.46 7.81
N PHE A 157 6.34 -15.37 6.52
CA PHE A 157 7.33 -15.65 5.47
C PHE A 157 7.62 -14.36 4.71
N VAL A 158 8.85 -13.86 4.83
CA VAL A 158 9.29 -12.63 4.18
C VAL A 158 9.55 -12.83 2.69
N CYS A 159 9.34 -11.79 1.89
CA CYS A 159 9.58 -11.80 0.45
C CYS A 159 9.78 -10.38 -0.11
N ASN A 160 10.21 -10.30 -1.35
CA ASN A 160 10.67 -9.06 -1.98
C ASN A 160 9.55 -8.21 -2.62
N SER A 161 8.31 -8.68 -2.67
CA SER A 161 7.19 -7.92 -3.23
C SER A 161 5.84 -8.40 -2.72
N GLY A 162 4.81 -7.51 -2.76
CA GLY A 162 3.44 -7.86 -2.39
C GLY A 162 2.87 -8.99 -3.27
N ALA A 163 3.18 -9.00 -4.58
CA ALA A 163 2.76 -10.09 -5.46
C ALA A 163 3.36 -11.44 -5.02
N MET A 164 4.62 -11.47 -4.58
CA MET A 164 5.25 -12.70 -4.07
C MET A 164 4.72 -13.09 -2.69
N ALA A 165 4.34 -12.12 -1.85
CA ALA A 165 3.62 -12.42 -0.60
C ALA A 165 2.29 -13.12 -0.90
N ASN A 166 1.54 -12.60 -1.85
CA ASN A 166 0.27 -13.18 -2.29
C ASN A 166 0.45 -14.55 -2.96
N GLU A 167 1.47 -14.76 -3.80
CA GLU A 167 1.78 -16.09 -4.37
C GLU A 167 2.08 -17.12 -3.28
N ASN A 168 2.85 -16.74 -2.26
CA ASN A 168 3.18 -17.64 -1.15
C ASN A 168 1.94 -17.91 -0.27
N ALA A 169 1.11 -16.91 0.00
CA ALA A 169 -0.16 -17.07 0.70
C ALA A 169 -1.12 -18.01 -0.06
N LEU A 170 -1.21 -17.87 -1.38
CA LEU A 170 -2.02 -18.76 -2.23
C LEU A 170 -1.56 -20.21 -2.11
N LYS A 171 -0.25 -20.45 -2.17
CA LYS A 171 0.34 -21.80 -2.00
C LYS A 171 -0.03 -22.39 -0.63
N VAL A 172 0.04 -21.59 0.43
CA VAL A 172 -0.31 -22.00 1.79
C VAL A 172 -1.79 -22.42 1.86
N CYS A 173 -2.70 -21.62 1.30
CA CYS A 173 -4.12 -21.92 1.26
C CYS A 173 -4.41 -23.20 0.48
N PHE A 174 -3.83 -23.38 -0.71
CA PHE A 174 -4.02 -24.61 -1.47
C PHE A 174 -3.42 -25.84 -0.78
N GLN A 175 -2.24 -25.73 -0.18
CA GLN A 175 -1.65 -26.88 0.53
C GLN A 175 -2.53 -27.32 1.72
N LYS A 176 -3.12 -26.37 2.46
CA LYS A 176 -4.01 -26.66 3.59
C LYS A 176 -5.25 -27.44 3.16
N HIS A 177 -5.80 -27.11 2.00
CA HIS A 177 -7.05 -27.67 1.50
C HIS A 177 -6.85 -28.75 0.40
N ALA A 178 -5.60 -29.19 0.19
CA ALA A 178 -5.31 -30.26 -0.76
C ALA A 178 -5.92 -31.60 -0.31
N PRO A 179 -6.29 -32.48 -1.26
CA PRO A 179 -6.21 -32.35 -2.72
C PRO A 179 -7.49 -31.75 -3.36
N THR A 180 -8.50 -31.37 -2.60
CA THR A 180 -9.83 -31.04 -3.12
C THR A 180 -9.95 -29.60 -3.64
N ALA A 181 -9.28 -28.67 -3.01
CA ALA A 181 -9.37 -27.26 -3.39
C ALA A 181 -8.65 -26.96 -4.71
N CYS A 182 -9.36 -26.31 -5.63
CA CYS A 182 -8.84 -25.88 -6.92
C CYS A 182 -9.33 -24.46 -7.32
N ARG A 183 -10.12 -23.82 -6.46
CA ARG A 183 -10.79 -22.54 -6.70
C ARG A 183 -10.42 -21.51 -5.64
N VAL A 184 -10.55 -20.25 -5.97
CA VAL A 184 -10.48 -19.13 -5.03
C VAL A 184 -11.73 -18.25 -5.19
N ILE A 185 -12.09 -17.55 -4.13
CA ILE A 185 -13.12 -16.50 -4.16
C ILE A 185 -12.41 -15.17 -4.05
N ALA A 186 -12.84 -14.18 -4.83
CA ALA A 186 -12.33 -12.81 -4.76
C ALA A 186 -13.47 -11.80 -4.99
N PHE A 187 -13.27 -10.54 -4.59
CA PHE A 187 -14.20 -9.50 -4.98
C PHE A 187 -13.95 -8.99 -6.41
N ALA A 188 -15.01 -8.54 -7.07
CA ALA A 188 -14.90 -7.77 -8.28
C ALA A 188 -14.00 -6.53 -8.08
N HIS A 189 -13.27 -6.14 -9.12
CA HIS A 189 -12.34 -5.01 -9.11
C HIS A 189 -11.15 -5.13 -8.13
N CYS A 190 -10.87 -6.33 -7.62
CA CYS A 190 -9.71 -6.56 -6.75
C CYS A 190 -8.37 -6.46 -7.51
N PHE A 191 -7.32 -6.13 -6.76
CA PHE A 191 -5.95 -6.12 -7.27
C PHE A 191 -5.03 -6.93 -6.36
N MET A 192 -4.52 -8.06 -6.83
CA MET A 192 -3.69 -8.97 -6.03
C MET A 192 -2.21 -8.98 -6.45
N GLY A 193 -1.83 -8.18 -7.44
CA GLY A 193 -0.46 -8.14 -7.98
C GLY A 193 -0.40 -8.45 -9.47
N ARG A 194 0.82 -8.58 -9.99
CA ARG A 194 1.10 -8.78 -11.43
C ARG A 194 1.95 -10.01 -11.74
N SER A 195 2.16 -10.92 -10.78
CA SER A 195 2.67 -12.25 -11.05
C SER A 195 1.63 -13.09 -11.80
N TRP A 196 2.00 -14.28 -12.26
CA TRP A 196 1.11 -15.08 -13.12
C TRP A 196 -0.25 -15.37 -12.47
N ALA A 197 -0.28 -15.93 -11.25
CA ALA A 197 -1.54 -16.25 -10.58
C ALA A 197 -2.26 -14.98 -10.09
N MET A 198 -1.53 -14.01 -9.54
CA MET A 198 -2.13 -12.79 -9.02
C MET A 198 -2.76 -11.92 -10.10
N ALA A 199 -2.19 -11.86 -11.31
CA ALA A 199 -2.78 -11.17 -12.45
C ALA A 199 -4.07 -11.86 -12.95
N GLN A 200 -4.20 -13.17 -12.74
CA GLN A 200 -5.41 -13.92 -13.10
C GLN A 200 -6.52 -13.79 -12.05
N ILE A 201 -6.14 -13.74 -10.75
CA ILE A 201 -7.10 -13.51 -9.66
C ILE A 201 -7.56 -12.06 -9.66
N GLY A 202 -6.66 -11.10 -9.94
CA GLY A 202 -7.03 -9.70 -10.04
C GLY A 202 -8.09 -9.46 -11.13
N ASP A 203 -9.16 -8.73 -10.80
CA ASP A 203 -10.27 -8.49 -11.72
C ASP A 203 -10.03 -7.26 -12.60
N SER A 204 -9.09 -7.38 -13.53
CA SER A 204 -8.77 -6.34 -14.52
C SER A 204 -8.27 -6.94 -15.82
N ALA A 205 -9.08 -6.87 -16.87
CA ALA A 205 -8.70 -7.29 -18.21
C ALA A 205 -7.46 -6.54 -18.73
N ALA A 206 -7.32 -5.26 -18.39
CA ALA A 206 -6.15 -4.46 -18.76
C ALA A 206 -4.84 -4.96 -18.12
N ASN A 207 -4.91 -5.61 -16.96
CA ASN A 207 -3.74 -6.19 -16.30
C ASN A 207 -3.42 -7.60 -16.83
N ARG A 208 -4.41 -8.32 -17.34
CA ARG A 208 -4.25 -9.68 -17.88
C ARG A 208 -3.66 -9.70 -19.29
N GLN A 209 -4.06 -8.80 -20.17
CA GLN A 209 -3.51 -8.59 -21.52
C GLN A 209 -3.17 -9.88 -22.29
N GLY A 210 -4.11 -10.82 -22.38
CA GLY A 210 -3.92 -12.08 -23.13
C GLY A 210 -3.33 -13.23 -22.31
N LEU A 211 -3.08 -13.08 -21.02
CA LEU A 211 -2.75 -14.22 -20.16
C LEU A 211 -3.90 -15.25 -20.17
N PRO A 212 -3.63 -16.55 -20.36
CA PRO A 212 -4.66 -17.56 -20.25
C PRO A 212 -5.18 -17.63 -18.81
N LEU A 213 -6.50 -17.80 -18.68
CA LEU A 213 -7.17 -17.92 -17.39
C LEU A 213 -7.22 -19.41 -16.98
N ASN A 214 -6.31 -19.84 -16.15
CA ASN A 214 -6.23 -21.20 -15.59
C ASN A 214 -6.34 -21.25 -14.06
N VAL A 215 -6.43 -20.11 -13.39
CA VAL A 215 -6.84 -20.02 -11.98
C VAL A 215 -8.36 -19.86 -11.95
N LEU A 216 -9.03 -20.78 -11.28
CA LEU A 216 -10.50 -20.76 -11.16
C LEU A 216 -10.91 -19.75 -10.08
N VAL A 217 -11.49 -18.64 -10.50
CA VAL A 217 -11.92 -17.56 -9.59
C VAL A 217 -13.42 -17.38 -9.66
N ASP A 218 -14.06 -17.38 -8.49
CA ASP A 218 -15.48 -17.03 -8.34
C ASP A 218 -15.57 -15.62 -7.75
N TYR A 219 -16.05 -14.66 -8.56
CA TYR A 219 -16.10 -13.27 -8.13
C TYR A 219 -17.38 -12.93 -7.40
N MET A 220 -17.21 -12.28 -6.24
CA MET A 220 -18.28 -11.68 -5.45
C MET A 220 -18.40 -10.18 -5.74
N PRO A 221 -19.60 -9.59 -5.70
CA PRO A 221 -19.72 -8.14 -5.68
C PRO A 221 -19.12 -7.56 -4.40
N PHE A 222 -18.36 -6.47 -4.54
CA PHE A 222 -17.98 -5.67 -3.38
C PHE A 222 -19.18 -4.84 -2.91
N TYR A 223 -19.11 -4.27 -1.72
CA TYR A 223 -20.19 -3.43 -1.19
C TYR A 223 -20.42 -2.19 -2.07
N ASP A 224 -21.64 -2.04 -2.56
CA ASP A 224 -22.10 -0.90 -3.34
C ASP A 224 -23.12 -0.09 -2.53
N PRO A 225 -22.71 1.09 -2.00
CA PRO A 225 -23.61 1.90 -1.18
C PRO A 225 -24.81 2.44 -1.96
N ALA A 226 -24.67 2.68 -3.26
CA ALA A 226 -25.77 3.14 -4.09
C ALA A 226 -26.81 2.02 -4.35
N ALA A 227 -26.32 0.80 -4.63
CA ALA A 227 -27.19 -0.36 -4.74
C ALA A 227 -27.89 -0.67 -3.40
N ALA A 228 -27.15 -0.60 -2.29
CA ALA A 228 -27.71 -0.79 -0.95
C ALA A 228 -28.86 0.19 -0.68
N ARG A 229 -28.70 1.50 -0.99
CA ARG A 229 -29.80 2.48 -0.84
C ARG A 229 -31.02 2.12 -1.64
N ARG A 230 -30.86 1.68 -2.88
CA ARG A 230 -31.98 1.25 -3.75
C ARG A 230 -32.72 0.02 -3.25
N MET A 231 -32.08 -0.81 -2.42
CA MET A 231 -32.67 -2.02 -1.84
C MET A 231 -33.45 -1.76 -0.54
N ALA A 232 -33.46 -0.54 0.00
CA ALA A 232 -34.26 -0.21 1.19
C ALA A 232 -35.74 -0.42 0.89
N SER A 233 -36.45 -1.12 1.80
CA SER A 233 -37.90 -1.39 1.67
C SER A 233 -38.50 -1.74 3.04
N GLY A 234 -39.57 -1.06 3.42
CA GLY A 234 -40.20 -1.20 4.72
C GLY A 234 -39.23 -0.90 5.85
N ASP A 235 -39.26 -1.66 6.91
CA ASP A 235 -38.43 -1.48 8.10
C ASP A 235 -37.00 -2.05 7.99
N VAL A 236 -36.67 -2.71 6.87
CA VAL A 236 -35.36 -3.31 6.64
C VAL A 236 -34.47 -2.34 5.87
N SER A 237 -33.30 -2.03 6.44
CA SER A 237 -32.33 -1.16 5.80
C SER A 237 -31.80 -1.75 4.49
N GLY A 238 -31.51 -0.90 3.52
CA GLY A 238 -30.90 -1.37 2.28
C GLY A 238 -29.53 -1.98 2.47
N GLN A 239 -28.75 -1.53 3.47
CA GLN A 239 -27.49 -2.16 3.85
C GLN A 239 -27.69 -3.63 4.26
N THR A 240 -28.65 -3.93 5.14
CA THR A 240 -28.94 -5.30 5.56
C THR A 240 -29.30 -6.17 4.36
N ARG A 241 -30.22 -5.72 3.51
CA ARG A 241 -30.62 -6.47 2.32
C ARG A 241 -29.47 -6.73 1.35
N TYR A 242 -28.59 -5.76 1.17
CA TYR A 242 -27.41 -5.93 0.31
C TYR A 242 -26.45 -6.97 0.90
N ILE A 243 -26.21 -6.93 2.21
CA ILE A 243 -25.38 -7.91 2.93
C ILE A 243 -25.99 -9.31 2.78
N ASP A 244 -27.30 -9.46 3.03
CA ASP A 244 -28.01 -10.75 2.91
C ASP A 244 -27.91 -11.31 1.50
N MET A 245 -28.03 -10.47 0.46
CA MET A 245 -27.85 -10.86 -0.94
C MET A 245 -26.43 -11.38 -1.18
N CYS A 246 -25.40 -10.69 -0.69
CA CYS A 246 -24.00 -11.13 -0.85
C CYS A 246 -23.72 -12.42 -0.09
N VAL A 247 -24.24 -12.57 1.14
CA VAL A 247 -24.16 -13.81 1.92
C VAL A 247 -24.81 -14.97 1.19
N TRP A 248 -26.03 -14.75 0.66
CA TRP A 248 -26.71 -15.77 -0.17
C TRP A 248 -25.88 -16.15 -1.39
N HIS A 249 -25.32 -15.18 -2.11
CA HIS A 249 -24.47 -15.42 -3.29
C HIS A 249 -23.23 -16.25 -2.94
N LEU A 250 -22.54 -15.91 -1.83
CA LEU A 250 -21.38 -16.69 -1.35
C LEU A 250 -21.77 -18.13 -1.03
N ARG A 251 -22.91 -18.33 -0.36
CA ARG A 251 -23.44 -19.69 -0.07
C ARG A 251 -23.70 -20.48 -1.33
N GLN A 252 -24.21 -19.85 -2.43
CA GLN A 252 -24.42 -20.54 -3.70
C GLN A 252 -23.10 -21.06 -4.29
N TYR A 253 -21.98 -20.33 -4.18
CA TYR A 253 -20.67 -20.85 -4.58
C TYR A 253 -20.22 -22.01 -3.72
N VAL A 254 -20.36 -21.91 -2.39
CA VAL A 254 -19.98 -22.95 -1.44
C VAL A 254 -20.78 -24.24 -1.67
N GLU A 255 -22.08 -24.14 -1.88
CA GLU A 255 -22.98 -25.28 -2.16
C GLU A 255 -22.72 -25.93 -3.52
N ARG A 256 -22.44 -25.10 -4.54
CA ARG A 256 -22.14 -25.58 -5.88
C ARG A 256 -20.80 -26.30 -5.99
N TYR A 257 -19.81 -25.88 -5.22
CA TYR A 257 -18.44 -26.39 -5.28
C TYR A 257 -17.95 -26.81 -3.88
N PRO A 258 -18.56 -27.83 -3.25
CA PRO A 258 -18.28 -28.19 -1.87
C PRO A 258 -16.80 -28.58 -1.70
N SER A 259 -16.13 -27.96 -0.74
CA SER A 259 -14.69 -28.14 -0.41
C SER A 259 -13.70 -27.80 -1.53
N GLN A 260 -14.13 -27.10 -2.59
CA GLN A 260 -13.24 -26.75 -3.69
C GLN A 260 -12.60 -25.37 -3.56
N HIS A 261 -13.07 -24.48 -2.69
CA HIS A 261 -12.48 -23.18 -2.46
C HIS A 261 -11.38 -23.25 -1.41
N ALA A 262 -10.16 -22.86 -1.80
CA ALA A 262 -9.02 -22.80 -0.87
C ALA A 262 -9.10 -21.57 0.03
N CYS A 263 -9.52 -20.43 -0.52
CA CYS A 263 -9.57 -19.15 0.18
C CYS A 263 -10.59 -18.20 -0.42
N PHE A 264 -10.99 -17.22 0.40
CA PHE A 264 -11.56 -15.97 -0.04
C PHE A 264 -10.51 -14.88 0.19
N ILE A 265 -9.94 -14.37 -0.91
CA ILE A 265 -8.95 -13.29 -0.90
C ILE A 265 -9.64 -11.95 -1.16
N PHE A 266 -9.30 -10.94 -0.37
CA PHE A 266 -9.85 -9.59 -0.52
C PHE A 266 -8.97 -8.53 0.11
N GLU A 267 -9.24 -7.29 -0.26
CA GLU A 267 -8.75 -6.07 0.37
C GLU A 267 -9.90 -5.47 1.19
N LEU A 268 -9.69 -5.15 2.47
CA LEU A 268 -10.71 -4.47 3.30
C LEU A 268 -10.98 -3.03 2.84
N VAL A 269 -10.02 -2.42 2.17
CA VAL A 269 -10.19 -1.20 1.37
C VAL A 269 -9.58 -1.48 0.01
N GLN A 270 -10.39 -1.56 -1.03
CA GLN A 270 -9.88 -1.86 -2.37
C GLN A 270 -8.94 -0.77 -2.88
N GLY A 271 -7.67 -1.09 -3.11
CA GLY A 271 -6.66 -0.14 -3.56
C GLY A 271 -6.90 0.35 -4.98
N GLU A 272 -6.60 -0.48 -5.96
CA GLU A 272 -6.77 -0.15 -7.39
C GLU A 272 -8.25 -0.08 -7.79
N GLY A 273 -9.13 -0.77 -7.07
CA GLY A 273 -10.58 -0.75 -7.23
C GLY A 273 -11.22 0.63 -6.97
N GLY A 274 -10.52 1.56 -6.31
CA GLY A 274 -11.01 2.92 -6.14
C GLY A 274 -11.13 3.39 -4.70
N PHE A 275 -10.37 2.81 -3.77
CA PHE A 275 -10.47 3.04 -2.33
C PHE A 275 -11.90 2.83 -1.80
N ASN A 276 -12.56 1.81 -2.35
CA ASN A 276 -13.88 1.40 -1.90
C ASN A 276 -13.79 0.78 -0.51
N THR A 277 -14.73 1.14 0.34
CA THR A 277 -14.88 0.65 1.71
C THR A 277 -16.23 -0.04 1.87
N ALA A 278 -16.33 -0.89 2.89
CA ALA A 278 -17.59 -1.53 3.26
C ALA A 278 -17.81 -1.46 4.78
N PRO A 279 -19.06 -1.55 5.25
CA PRO A 279 -19.35 -1.69 6.67
C PRO A 279 -18.70 -2.96 7.24
N ARG A 280 -18.32 -2.92 8.52
CA ARG A 280 -17.77 -4.09 9.24
C ARG A 280 -18.64 -5.33 9.10
N GLU A 281 -19.96 -5.16 9.20
CA GLU A 281 -20.97 -6.22 9.15
C GLU A 281 -20.90 -6.98 7.80
N PHE A 282 -20.65 -6.26 6.69
CA PHE A 282 -20.49 -6.88 5.38
C PHE A 282 -19.39 -7.95 5.38
N PHE A 283 -18.22 -7.59 5.87
CA PHE A 283 -17.11 -8.53 5.95
C PHE A 283 -17.33 -9.62 6.97
N ARG A 284 -17.85 -9.27 8.16
CA ARG A 284 -18.09 -10.24 9.24
C ARG A 284 -19.01 -11.36 8.79
N GLU A 285 -20.11 -11.05 8.13
CA GLU A 285 -21.07 -12.06 7.68
C GLU A 285 -20.46 -12.98 6.60
N LEU A 286 -19.71 -12.42 5.64
CA LEU A 286 -19.01 -13.21 4.63
C LEU A 286 -17.91 -14.08 5.24
N MET A 287 -17.11 -13.55 6.17
CA MET A 287 -16.08 -14.31 6.89
C MET A 287 -16.68 -15.43 7.75
N THR A 288 -17.88 -15.24 8.28
CA THR A 288 -18.60 -16.28 9.03
C THR A 288 -18.95 -17.45 8.11
N VAL A 289 -19.47 -17.18 6.91
CA VAL A 289 -19.72 -18.23 5.90
C VAL A 289 -18.45 -18.98 5.53
N CYS A 290 -17.33 -18.25 5.32
CA CYS A 290 -16.04 -18.86 5.00
C CYS A 290 -15.55 -19.78 6.12
N ARG A 291 -15.64 -19.35 7.38
CA ARG A 291 -15.24 -20.15 8.54
C ARG A 291 -16.08 -21.43 8.65
N ASP A 292 -17.41 -21.33 8.50
CA ASP A 292 -18.32 -22.48 8.58
C ASP A 292 -18.06 -23.48 7.45
N ALA A 293 -17.69 -22.97 6.25
CA ALA A 293 -17.33 -23.78 5.09
C ALA A 293 -15.85 -24.23 5.08
N LYS A 294 -15.06 -23.85 6.09
CA LYS A 294 -13.61 -24.10 6.17
C LYS A 294 -12.82 -23.54 4.99
N ILE A 295 -13.20 -22.37 4.49
CA ILE A 295 -12.50 -21.62 3.46
C ILE A 295 -11.59 -20.61 4.17
N ALA A 296 -10.31 -20.53 3.79
CA ALA A 296 -9.38 -19.58 4.38
C ALA A 296 -9.86 -18.14 4.16
N VAL A 297 -9.88 -17.36 5.23
CA VAL A 297 -10.09 -15.89 5.17
C VAL A 297 -8.73 -15.22 4.98
N TRP A 298 -8.53 -14.65 3.78
CA TRP A 298 -7.25 -14.04 3.44
C TRP A 298 -7.42 -12.55 3.12
N ASP A 299 -6.91 -11.71 4.02
CA ASP A 299 -6.91 -10.25 3.88
C ASP A 299 -5.58 -9.75 3.28
N ASP A 300 -5.67 -9.10 2.12
CA ASP A 300 -4.54 -8.43 1.47
C ASP A 300 -4.37 -7.02 2.03
N GLU A 301 -3.44 -6.88 2.96
CA GLU A 301 -3.07 -5.60 3.59
C GLU A 301 -1.88 -4.89 2.89
N VAL A 302 -1.48 -5.31 1.70
CA VAL A 302 -0.31 -4.72 1.01
C VAL A 302 -0.45 -3.20 0.83
N GLN A 303 -1.67 -2.67 0.69
CA GLN A 303 -1.89 -1.23 0.56
C GLN A 303 -2.51 -0.58 1.79
N THR A 304 -3.24 -1.32 2.61
CA THR A 304 -3.93 -0.83 3.81
C THR A 304 -3.06 -0.79 5.05
N PHE A 305 -2.08 -1.70 5.16
CA PHE A 305 -1.21 -1.79 6.32
C PHE A 305 -0.60 -0.43 6.69
N GLY A 306 -0.76 -0.03 7.94
CA GLY A 306 -0.25 1.21 8.49
C GLY A 306 -0.95 2.49 8.04
N ARG A 307 -1.97 2.41 7.18
CA ARG A 307 -2.66 3.58 6.62
C ARG A 307 -4.09 3.76 7.11
N THR A 308 -4.64 2.80 7.83
CA THR A 308 -5.95 2.92 8.49
C THR A 308 -5.81 3.56 9.88
N PRO A 309 -6.91 3.89 10.58
CA PRO A 309 -6.83 4.36 11.98
C PRO A 309 -6.30 3.33 12.99
N SER A 310 -5.88 2.15 12.55
CA SER A 310 -5.10 1.14 13.27
C SER A 310 -3.97 0.65 12.38
N LEU A 311 -3.01 -0.10 12.92
CA LEU A 311 -1.88 -0.62 12.16
C LEU A 311 -2.34 -1.59 11.07
N PHE A 312 -3.28 -2.48 11.38
CA PHE A 312 -3.96 -3.34 10.39
C PHE A 312 -5.40 -2.85 10.14
N ALA A 313 -5.90 -3.02 8.92
CA ALA A 313 -7.29 -2.72 8.58
C ALA A 313 -8.25 -3.69 9.28
N PHE A 314 -7.89 -4.97 9.38
CA PHE A 314 -8.69 -5.94 10.14
C PHE A 314 -8.74 -5.61 11.65
N GLU A 315 -7.72 -5.00 12.21
CA GLU A 315 -7.72 -4.51 13.59
C GLU A 315 -8.72 -3.35 13.74
N HIS A 316 -8.67 -2.36 12.84
CA HIS A 316 -9.59 -1.24 12.82
C HIS A 316 -11.06 -1.69 12.78
N MET A 317 -11.34 -2.73 12.02
CA MET A 317 -12.68 -3.29 11.88
C MET A 317 -13.03 -4.34 12.96
N GLY A 318 -12.10 -4.70 13.86
CA GLY A 318 -12.29 -5.74 14.86
C GLY A 318 -12.56 -7.12 14.24
N LEU A 319 -11.89 -7.45 13.12
CA LEU A 319 -12.07 -8.67 12.34
C LEU A 319 -10.90 -9.66 12.43
N GLY A 320 -9.84 -9.31 13.16
CA GLY A 320 -8.60 -10.10 13.20
C GLY A 320 -8.76 -11.56 13.64
N GLN A 321 -9.80 -11.87 14.42
CA GLN A 321 -10.09 -13.27 14.83
C GLN A 321 -10.65 -14.15 13.71
N PHE A 322 -11.05 -13.56 12.59
CA PHE A 322 -11.47 -14.30 11.39
C PHE A 322 -10.32 -14.56 10.42
N VAL A 323 -9.27 -13.73 10.44
CA VAL A 323 -8.19 -13.75 9.44
C VAL A 323 -7.29 -14.97 9.67
N ASP A 324 -7.15 -15.81 8.67
CA ASP A 324 -6.28 -16.99 8.63
C ASP A 324 -4.94 -16.67 7.98
N VAL A 325 -4.95 -15.83 6.93
CA VAL A 325 -3.79 -15.43 6.15
C VAL A 325 -3.88 -13.93 5.87
N SER A 326 -2.76 -13.22 5.92
CA SER A 326 -2.67 -11.82 5.50
C SER A 326 -1.35 -11.54 4.81
N CYS A 327 -1.32 -10.56 3.92
CA CYS A 327 -0.11 -10.11 3.25
C CYS A 327 0.13 -8.64 3.51
N VAL A 328 1.37 -8.27 3.82
CA VAL A 328 1.78 -6.87 4.03
C VAL A 328 2.90 -6.48 3.08
N GLY A 329 3.05 -5.20 2.78
CA GLY A 329 4.08 -4.71 1.89
C GLY A 329 4.11 -3.19 1.79
N LYS A 330 4.63 -2.68 0.67
CA LYS A 330 4.75 -1.25 0.37
C LYS A 330 5.56 -0.51 1.44
N LEU A 331 4.89 0.13 2.41
CA LEU A 331 5.54 0.94 3.43
C LEU A 331 6.51 0.16 4.35
N THR A 332 6.33 -1.14 4.46
CA THR A 332 7.24 -2.01 5.21
C THR A 332 8.59 -2.24 4.53
N GLN A 333 8.80 -1.77 3.30
CA GLN A 333 10.01 -1.95 2.47
C GLN A 333 10.33 -3.41 2.13
N LEU A 334 10.10 -4.33 3.05
CA LEU A 334 10.14 -5.77 2.86
C LEU A 334 8.71 -6.31 3.01
N CYS A 335 8.28 -7.21 2.13
CA CYS A 335 6.94 -7.76 2.16
C CYS A 335 6.91 -9.08 2.94
N ALA A 336 5.73 -9.49 3.39
CA ALA A 336 5.55 -10.76 4.07
C ALA A 336 4.13 -11.33 3.87
N ALA A 337 4.04 -12.66 3.82
CA ALA A 337 2.83 -13.40 4.05
C ALA A 337 2.77 -13.81 5.54
N LEU A 338 1.71 -13.44 6.21
CA LEU A 338 1.39 -13.81 7.60
C LEU A 338 0.35 -14.94 7.59
N TYR A 339 0.44 -15.88 8.50
CA TYR A 339 -0.53 -16.97 8.61
C TYR A 339 -0.65 -17.51 10.05
N THR A 340 -1.79 -18.13 10.32
CA THR A 340 -2.03 -18.80 11.61
C THR A 340 -1.28 -20.13 11.68
N SER A 341 -1.16 -20.70 12.88
CA SER A 341 -0.56 -22.03 13.07
C SER A 341 -1.26 -23.13 12.27
N ASP A 342 -2.57 -23.00 12.05
CA ASP A 342 -3.35 -23.96 11.25
C ASP A 342 -2.97 -23.96 9.77
N TYR A 343 -2.42 -22.85 9.29
CA TYR A 343 -1.97 -22.62 7.91
C TYR A 343 -0.45 -22.67 7.80
N ASN A 344 0.28 -23.12 8.83
CA ASN A 344 1.72 -23.29 8.75
C ASN A 344 2.08 -24.37 7.69
N PRO A 345 2.78 -24.01 6.60
CA PRO A 345 2.97 -24.93 5.50
C PRO A 345 3.99 -26.04 5.83
N LYS A 346 3.88 -27.15 5.10
CA LYS A 346 4.89 -28.21 5.15
C LYS A 346 6.24 -27.67 4.66
N ALA A 347 7.32 -28.19 5.25
CA ALA A 347 8.68 -27.82 4.85
C ALA A 347 8.89 -27.94 3.33
N GLY A 348 9.57 -26.96 2.75
CA GLY A 348 9.88 -26.92 1.31
C GLY A 348 8.81 -26.25 0.44
N LEU A 349 7.60 -25.96 0.93
CA LEU A 349 6.60 -25.26 0.12
C LEU A 349 7.01 -23.81 -0.16
N LEU A 350 7.50 -23.11 0.85
CA LEU A 350 7.92 -21.71 0.76
C LEU A 350 9.45 -21.66 0.76
N SER A 351 10.03 -21.21 -0.34
CA SER A 351 11.46 -21.02 -0.50
C SER A 351 11.75 -20.05 -1.64
N ALA A 352 12.79 -19.26 -1.51
CA ALA A 352 13.35 -18.46 -2.59
C ALA A 352 14.84 -18.21 -2.36
N THR A 353 15.59 -18.05 -3.44
CA THR A 353 17.01 -17.65 -3.39
C THR A 353 17.15 -16.21 -2.96
N PHE A 354 16.22 -15.34 -3.38
CA PHE A 354 16.17 -13.92 -3.02
C PHE A 354 14.82 -13.60 -2.37
N LEU A 355 14.84 -13.37 -1.07
CA LEU A 355 13.65 -12.96 -0.27
C LEU A 355 13.58 -11.45 -0.07
N GLY A 356 14.72 -10.77 -0.13
CA GLY A 356 14.85 -9.33 0.04
C GLY A 356 16.29 -8.95 0.38
N SER A 357 16.58 -7.65 0.41
CA SER A 357 17.89 -7.15 0.84
C SER A 357 17.94 -6.87 2.34
N THR A 358 19.14 -6.87 2.91
CA THR A 358 19.35 -6.63 4.35
C THR A 358 18.92 -5.20 4.74
N ASP A 359 19.19 -4.21 3.88
CA ASP A 359 18.77 -2.84 4.10
C ASP A 359 17.25 -2.70 4.12
N ALA A 360 16.52 -3.35 3.19
CA ALA A 360 15.06 -3.38 3.21
C ALA A 360 14.51 -3.99 4.50
N ALA A 361 15.11 -5.07 5.00
CA ALA A 361 14.70 -5.70 6.25
C ALA A 361 14.92 -4.79 7.47
N ARG A 362 16.10 -4.16 7.56
CA ARG A 362 16.44 -3.25 8.67
C ARG A 362 15.61 -1.97 8.64
N VAL A 363 15.48 -1.34 7.48
CA VAL A 363 14.64 -0.15 7.29
C VAL A 363 13.18 -0.48 7.58
N GLY A 364 12.66 -1.61 7.05
CA GLY A 364 11.30 -2.07 7.28
C GLY A 364 11.00 -2.30 8.77
N ARG A 365 11.91 -2.94 9.50
CA ARG A 365 11.78 -3.09 10.95
C ARG A 365 11.70 -1.72 11.64
N ARG A 366 12.59 -0.79 11.28
CA ARG A 366 12.57 0.55 11.88
C ARG A 366 11.29 1.32 11.57
N VAL A 367 10.75 1.18 10.36
CA VAL A 367 9.43 1.72 10.01
C VAL A 367 8.35 1.17 10.95
N LEU A 368 8.29 -0.15 11.15
CA LEU A 368 7.33 -0.79 12.07
C LEU A 368 7.46 -0.27 13.50
N GLU A 369 8.68 -0.22 14.03
CA GLU A 369 8.94 0.27 15.39
C GLU A 369 8.48 1.73 15.57
N ARG A 370 8.76 2.61 14.60
CA ARG A 370 8.32 4.01 14.63
C ARG A 370 6.81 4.13 14.56
N MET A 371 6.15 3.31 13.76
CA MET A 371 4.70 3.32 13.64
C MET A 371 4.01 2.85 14.91
N ALA A 372 4.49 1.74 15.50
CA ALA A 372 3.93 1.18 16.73
C ALA A 372 4.08 2.11 17.94
N GLY A 373 5.14 2.92 17.99
CA GLY A 373 5.44 3.84 19.09
C GLY A 373 4.93 5.27 18.93
N SER A 374 4.04 5.56 17.96
CA SER A 374 3.66 6.92 17.57
C SER A 374 2.20 7.29 17.88
N ASP A 375 1.86 8.57 17.69
CA ASP A 375 0.50 9.14 17.76
C ASP A 375 -0.35 8.93 16.49
N LEU A 376 0.05 8.01 15.61
CA LEU A 376 -0.58 7.79 14.30
C LEU A 376 -2.02 7.31 14.40
N TYR A 377 -2.31 6.43 15.35
CA TYR A 377 -3.53 5.62 15.38
C TYR A 377 -4.60 6.11 16.35
N GLY A 378 -5.80 5.53 16.23
CA GLY A 378 -6.97 5.88 17.04
C GLY A 378 -7.81 7.02 16.44
N GLN A 379 -8.94 7.31 17.08
CA GLN A 379 -9.89 8.34 16.62
C GLN A 379 -9.29 9.76 16.57
N GLY A 380 -8.42 10.09 17.50
CA GLY A 380 -7.68 11.35 17.54
C GLY A 380 -6.28 11.27 16.93
N GLY A 381 -5.91 10.13 16.36
CA GLY A 381 -4.58 9.89 15.79
C GLY A 381 -4.28 10.77 14.58
N ARG A 382 -3.00 10.90 14.26
CA ARG A 382 -2.53 11.73 13.15
C ARG A 382 -3.17 11.35 11.82
N ILE A 383 -3.34 10.05 11.55
CA ILE A 383 -3.99 9.55 10.32
C ILE A 383 -5.44 10.04 10.24
N ALA A 384 -6.20 9.96 11.32
CA ALA A 384 -7.58 10.43 11.36
C ALA A 384 -7.67 11.95 11.16
N ARG A 385 -6.82 12.73 11.82
CA ARG A 385 -6.76 14.20 11.66
C ARG A 385 -6.45 14.59 10.21
N HIS A 386 -5.49 13.94 9.55
CA HIS A 386 -5.18 14.20 8.14
C HIS A 386 -6.34 13.84 7.21
N HIS A 387 -7.05 12.75 7.48
CA HIS A 387 -8.24 12.38 6.70
C HIS A 387 -9.34 13.44 6.82
N GLU A 388 -9.57 13.96 8.02
CA GLU A 388 -10.57 15.01 8.23
C GLU A 388 -10.15 16.33 7.55
N ARG A 389 -8.89 16.73 7.59
CA ARG A 389 -8.36 17.89 6.83
C ARG A 389 -8.58 17.71 5.32
N PHE A 390 -8.33 16.52 4.81
CA PHE A 390 -8.59 16.19 3.42
C PHE A 390 -10.07 16.31 3.06
N ARG A 391 -10.96 15.73 3.89
CA ARG A 391 -12.42 15.83 3.70
C ARG A 391 -12.90 17.28 3.67
N ALA A 392 -12.50 18.06 4.66
CA ALA A 392 -12.87 19.46 4.78
C ALA A 392 -12.42 20.29 3.56
N GLY A 393 -11.18 20.06 3.10
CA GLY A 393 -10.65 20.77 1.94
C GLY A 393 -11.34 20.38 0.62
N VAL A 394 -11.66 19.11 0.41
CA VAL A 394 -12.46 18.71 -0.77
C VAL A 394 -13.88 19.28 -0.69
N ALA A 395 -14.51 19.28 0.48
CA ALA A 395 -15.84 19.88 0.66
C ALA A 395 -15.82 21.39 0.34
N ASP A 396 -14.73 22.09 0.69
CA ASP A 396 -14.56 23.50 0.32
C ASP A 396 -14.41 23.69 -1.20
N LEU A 397 -13.61 22.84 -1.88
CA LEU A 397 -13.51 22.85 -3.35
C LEU A 397 -14.87 22.60 -4.01
N VAL A 398 -15.63 21.62 -3.55
CA VAL A 398 -16.98 21.33 -4.07
C VAL A 398 -17.91 22.54 -3.91
N ARG A 399 -17.85 23.23 -2.77
CA ARG A 399 -18.67 24.41 -2.52
C ARG A 399 -18.30 25.58 -3.43
N ARG A 400 -17.00 25.80 -3.69
CA ARG A 400 -16.51 26.91 -4.52
C ARG A 400 -16.62 26.64 -6.03
N HIS A 401 -16.54 25.38 -6.42
CA HIS A 401 -16.50 24.95 -7.82
C HIS A 401 -17.43 23.75 -8.06
N PRO A 402 -18.75 23.89 -7.84
CA PRO A 402 -19.70 22.77 -7.99
C PRO A 402 -19.73 22.19 -9.43
N GLU A 403 -19.36 22.99 -10.43
CA GLU A 403 -19.27 22.56 -11.85
C GLU A 403 -18.18 21.50 -12.09
N TRP A 404 -17.16 21.42 -11.23
CA TRP A 404 -16.12 20.39 -11.33
C TRP A 404 -16.56 19.06 -10.72
N PHE A 405 -17.66 19.06 -9.97
CA PHE A 405 -18.15 17.92 -9.21
C PHE A 405 -19.58 17.55 -9.58
N PRO A 406 -19.87 17.23 -10.84
CA PRO A 406 -21.19 16.74 -11.21
C PRO A 406 -21.52 15.44 -10.48
N PRO A 407 -22.79 15.17 -10.16
CA PRO A 407 -23.21 13.97 -9.44
C PRO A 407 -22.73 12.68 -10.12
N VAL A 408 -22.27 11.74 -9.31
CA VAL A 408 -21.86 10.38 -9.73
C VAL A 408 -22.75 9.38 -8.99
N PRO A 409 -23.72 8.72 -9.66
CA PRO A 409 -24.73 7.88 -8.98
C PRO A 409 -24.16 6.67 -8.24
N GLU A 410 -22.99 6.21 -8.64
CA GLU A 410 -22.33 5.00 -8.13
C GLU A 410 -21.60 5.21 -6.80
N ILE A 411 -21.45 6.45 -6.35
CA ILE A 411 -20.70 6.75 -5.12
C ILE A 411 -21.51 7.56 -4.11
N ASP A 412 -21.07 7.50 -2.86
CA ASP A 412 -21.62 8.25 -1.74
C ASP A 412 -20.78 9.50 -1.50
N GLY A 413 -21.14 10.59 -2.17
CA GLY A 413 -20.38 11.84 -2.12
C GLY A 413 -19.07 11.81 -2.90
N PHE A 414 -18.35 12.93 -2.89
CA PHE A 414 -17.14 13.11 -3.69
C PHE A 414 -15.86 12.67 -3.00
N VAL A 415 -15.89 12.43 -1.70
CA VAL A 415 -14.77 11.94 -0.89
C VAL A 415 -14.97 10.49 -0.51
N GLY A 416 -13.91 9.70 -0.52
CA GLY A 416 -13.92 8.30 -0.07
C GLY A 416 -12.56 7.82 0.39
N GLY A 417 -12.49 6.53 0.71
CA GLY A 417 -11.32 5.90 1.30
C GLY A 417 -11.40 5.84 2.82
N LEU A 418 -10.29 5.43 3.45
CA LEU A 418 -10.18 5.26 4.90
C LEU A 418 -8.80 5.67 5.38
N GLY A 419 -8.74 6.54 6.36
CA GLY A 419 -7.48 7.00 6.95
C GLY A 419 -6.56 7.64 5.91
N GLY A 420 -5.36 7.10 5.73
CA GLY A 420 -4.38 7.58 4.76
C GLY A 420 -4.59 7.10 3.33
N MET A 421 -5.62 6.34 3.06
CA MET A 421 -6.08 6.02 1.71
C MET A 421 -7.19 7.01 1.34
N MET A 422 -6.84 8.08 0.65
CA MET A 422 -7.70 9.24 0.40
C MET A 422 -8.04 9.33 -1.08
N ARG A 423 -9.34 9.47 -1.42
CA ARG A 423 -9.79 9.72 -2.79
C ARG A 423 -10.82 10.82 -2.89
N PHE A 424 -10.85 11.51 -4.02
CA PHE A 424 -11.97 12.38 -4.39
C PHE A 424 -12.33 12.19 -5.87
N THR A 425 -13.54 12.56 -6.24
CA THR A 425 -14.12 12.24 -7.55
C THR A 425 -14.56 13.50 -8.29
N PRO A 426 -13.66 14.14 -9.04
CA PRO A 426 -14.02 15.28 -9.90
C PRO A 426 -14.49 14.80 -11.28
N PHE A 427 -15.02 15.73 -12.08
CA PHE A 427 -15.35 15.58 -13.51
C PHE A 427 -16.23 14.37 -13.82
N GLY A 428 -17.18 14.07 -12.91
CA GLY A 428 -18.12 12.96 -13.08
C GLY A 428 -17.47 11.57 -13.05
N GLY A 429 -16.26 11.44 -12.48
CA GLY A 429 -15.55 10.17 -12.44
C GLY A 429 -15.12 9.64 -13.80
N LYS A 430 -15.03 10.49 -14.83
CA LYS A 430 -14.62 10.09 -16.19
C LYS A 430 -13.12 9.86 -16.28
N LYS A 431 -12.72 8.77 -16.97
CA LYS A 431 -11.34 8.31 -17.06
C LYS A 431 -10.40 9.37 -17.61
N ASP A 432 -10.65 9.85 -18.81
CA ASP A 432 -9.72 10.71 -19.53
C ASP A 432 -9.50 12.07 -18.86
N PRO A 433 -10.55 12.77 -18.37
CA PRO A 433 -10.37 13.99 -17.57
C PRO A 433 -9.54 13.78 -16.30
N ILE A 434 -9.71 12.66 -15.60
CA ILE A 434 -8.96 12.34 -14.38
C ILE A 434 -7.49 12.02 -14.70
N LEU A 435 -7.22 11.26 -15.75
CA LEU A 435 -5.85 11.01 -16.22
C LEU A 435 -5.14 12.29 -16.65
N LYS A 436 -5.85 13.18 -17.37
CA LYS A 436 -5.37 14.51 -17.74
C LYS A 436 -5.05 15.34 -16.50
N LEU A 437 -5.97 15.35 -15.52
CA LEU A 437 -5.77 16.08 -14.27
C LEU A 437 -4.53 15.60 -13.53
N CYS A 438 -4.29 14.30 -13.41
CA CYS A 438 -3.09 13.77 -12.75
C CYS A 438 -1.79 14.27 -13.41
N LYS A 439 -1.77 14.38 -14.75
CA LYS A 439 -0.60 14.93 -15.48
C LYS A 439 -0.43 16.43 -15.24
N VAL A 440 -1.52 17.19 -15.34
CA VAL A 440 -1.49 18.64 -15.07
C VAL A 440 -1.04 18.92 -13.64
N LEU A 441 -1.52 18.18 -12.66
CA LEU A 441 -1.09 18.32 -11.28
C LEU A 441 0.39 18.00 -11.08
N PHE A 442 0.91 17.01 -11.78
CA PHE A 442 2.34 16.74 -11.77
C PHE A 442 3.14 17.95 -12.29
N ASP A 443 2.69 18.58 -13.37
CA ASP A 443 3.33 19.78 -13.92
C ASP A 443 3.24 20.95 -12.93
N GLU A 444 2.10 21.13 -12.24
CA GLU A 444 1.92 22.12 -11.17
C GLU A 444 2.73 21.85 -9.91
N GLY A 445 3.33 20.67 -9.78
CA GLY A 445 4.17 20.33 -8.64
C GLY A 445 3.52 19.43 -7.59
N LEU A 446 2.38 18.81 -7.91
CA LEU A 446 1.68 17.89 -7.00
C LEU A 446 1.64 16.48 -7.60
N ILE A 447 2.19 15.49 -6.89
CA ILE A 447 2.14 14.09 -7.31
C ILE A 447 0.92 13.43 -6.68
N VAL A 448 -0.03 13.04 -7.52
CA VAL A 448 -1.22 12.23 -7.19
C VAL A 448 -1.41 11.17 -8.27
N PHE A 449 -2.34 10.24 -8.11
CA PHE A 449 -2.64 9.27 -9.16
C PHE A 449 -4.13 8.94 -9.22
N TYR A 450 -4.52 8.12 -10.16
CA TYR A 450 -5.91 7.68 -10.27
C TYR A 450 -6.12 6.28 -9.66
N ALA A 451 -7.37 5.96 -9.34
CA ALA A 451 -7.87 4.62 -9.01
C ALA A 451 -9.30 4.46 -9.52
N GLY A 452 -9.82 3.23 -9.50
CA GLY A 452 -11.17 2.91 -9.92
C GLY A 452 -11.27 2.31 -11.32
N HIS A 453 -12.41 1.70 -11.59
CA HIS A 453 -12.73 1.03 -12.86
C HIS A 453 -13.97 1.61 -13.56
N GLY A 454 -14.51 2.69 -13.01
CA GLY A 454 -15.72 3.37 -13.36
C GLY A 454 -16.72 3.36 -12.17
N PRO A 455 -16.81 4.47 -11.44
CA PRO A 455 -16.14 5.75 -11.66
C PRO A 455 -14.65 5.73 -11.33
N TYR A 456 -13.88 6.62 -11.97
CA TYR A 456 -12.49 6.89 -11.67
C TYR A 456 -12.36 8.01 -10.64
N HIS A 457 -11.27 7.97 -9.88
CA HIS A 457 -11.01 8.90 -8.77
C HIS A 457 -9.57 9.40 -8.83
N VAL A 458 -9.32 10.58 -8.30
CA VAL A 458 -7.99 11.00 -7.90
C VAL A 458 -7.71 10.43 -6.52
N ARG A 459 -6.59 9.70 -6.37
CA ARG A 459 -6.17 9.11 -5.09
C ARG A 459 -4.87 9.73 -4.58
N MET A 460 -4.78 9.75 -3.26
CA MET A 460 -3.60 10.15 -2.51
C MET A 460 -3.25 9.09 -1.46
N LEU A 461 -1.96 8.89 -1.26
CA LEU A 461 -1.35 8.05 -0.23
C LEU A 461 -0.21 8.85 0.40
N PRO A 462 -0.54 9.93 1.15
CA PRO A 462 0.44 10.89 1.62
C PRO A 462 1.45 10.28 2.62
N PRO A 463 2.61 10.91 2.81
CA PRO A 463 3.63 10.47 3.77
C PRO A 463 3.24 10.89 5.20
N LEU A 464 2.23 10.21 5.77
CA LEU A 464 1.58 10.61 7.03
C LEU A 464 2.51 10.59 8.25
N GLY A 465 3.63 9.86 8.17
CA GLY A 465 4.64 9.89 9.24
C GLY A 465 5.36 11.23 9.40
N VAL A 466 5.34 12.08 8.36
CA VAL A 466 6.07 13.37 8.34
C VAL A 466 5.27 14.55 7.77
N LEU A 467 4.11 14.30 7.18
CA LEU A 467 3.26 15.36 6.64
C LEU A 467 2.71 16.20 7.79
N GLU A 468 2.97 17.50 7.79
CA GLU A 468 2.38 18.41 8.76
C GLU A 468 0.98 18.88 8.30
N GLU A 469 0.07 19.12 9.25
CA GLU A 469 -1.27 19.60 8.93
C GLU A 469 -1.27 20.95 8.18
N SER A 470 -0.25 21.78 8.41
CA SER A 470 0.01 23.04 7.72
C SER A 470 0.31 22.90 6.22
N ALA A 471 0.57 21.70 5.72
CA ALA A 471 0.80 21.48 4.29
C ALA A 471 -0.51 21.44 3.46
N TRP A 472 -1.67 21.17 4.07
CA TRP A 472 -2.93 21.03 3.37
C TRP A 472 -3.37 22.26 2.55
N PRO A 473 -3.23 23.50 3.03
CA PRO A 473 -3.51 24.68 2.19
C PRO A 473 -2.72 24.68 0.87
N THR A 474 -1.43 24.31 0.91
CA THR A 474 -0.60 24.19 -0.32
C THR A 474 -1.11 23.06 -1.23
N VAL A 475 -1.47 21.91 -0.68
CA VAL A 475 -2.06 20.80 -1.44
C VAL A 475 -3.32 21.27 -2.18
N PHE A 476 -4.24 21.93 -1.48
CA PHE A 476 -5.49 22.40 -2.08
C PHE A 476 -5.30 23.54 -3.07
N SER A 477 -4.34 24.44 -2.85
CA SER A 477 -3.99 25.47 -3.83
C SER A 477 -3.48 24.86 -5.15
N LEU A 478 -2.62 23.84 -5.07
CA LEU A 478 -2.12 23.12 -6.26
C LEU A 478 -3.24 22.33 -6.95
N LEU A 479 -4.12 21.68 -6.19
CA LEU A 479 -5.29 20.99 -6.73
C LEU A 479 -6.19 21.95 -7.50
N GLU A 480 -6.53 23.09 -6.91
CA GLU A 480 -7.39 24.11 -7.52
C GLU A 480 -6.77 24.67 -8.80
N ALA A 481 -5.46 25.00 -8.79
CA ALA A 481 -4.74 25.45 -9.96
C ALA A 481 -4.78 24.43 -11.11
N GLY A 482 -4.52 23.14 -10.82
CA GLY A 482 -4.58 22.08 -11.81
C GLY A 482 -5.98 21.84 -12.35
N MET A 483 -7.00 21.85 -11.49
CA MET A 483 -8.40 21.69 -11.89
C MET A 483 -8.89 22.85 -12.77
N THR A 484 -8.52 24.09 -12.43
CA THR A 484 -8.80 25.27 -13.27
C THR A 484 -8.25 25.11 -14.68
N LYS A 485 -6.97 24.69 -14.81
CA LYS A 485 -6.35 24.44 -16.12
C LYS A 485 -7.04 23.31 -16.91
N CYS A 486 -7.47 22.27 -16.21
CA CYS A 486 -8.20 21.17 -16.85
C CYS A 486 -9.60 21.61 -17.31
N ALA A 487 -10.32 22.40 -16.53
CA ALA A 487 -11.65 22.89 -16.88
C ALA A 487 -11.62 23.89 -18.04
N ALA A 488 -10.65 24.77 -18.08
CA ALA A 488 -10.47 25.75 -19.18
C ALA A 488 -10.13 25.11 -20.54
N ALA A 489 -9.71 23.84 -20.54
CA ALA A 489 -9.33 23.11 -21.75
C ALA A 489 -10.37 22.04 -22.18
N GLN A 490 -11.56 22.03 -21.55
CA GLN A 490 -12.74 21.28 -21.94
C GLN A 490 -13.70 22.16 -22.77
#